data_b8b4806f9262903d51547b4bbcd03ad2
#
_entry.id   b8b4806f9262903d51547b4bbcd03ad2
#
_cell.length_a   1.000
_cell.length_b   1.000
_cell.length_c   1.000
_cell.angle_alpha   90.00
_cell.angle_beta   90.00
_cell.angle_gamma   90.00
#
_symmetry.space_group_name_H-M   'P 1'
#
loop_
_entity.id
_entity.type
_entity.pdbx_description
1 polymer ?
#
loop_
_entity_poly.entity_id
_entity_poly.type
_entity_poly.pdbx_seq_one_letter_code
_entity_poly.pdbx_strand_id
1 'polypeptide(L)'
;MLLANRRVAEFIHNGCLYLQDVKKSKDSKKLKGKGKTFVYRVHDQPDPEKLESFAKFIRKFGYVMSLGPGKKTALSLNKLLNDIEGKREENIIENLALRAMAKARYSTTNIGHYGLAFPYYTHFTSPIRRYPDLMAHRLLKHYMNNGVQKSKIKYEERCEHSSEMERRAIDAERASVKYKQVEFMQDKVGQIFKGIISGLTSWGIYVEIIENKCEGMVSLQSLVDDFYEFDEENFILKGKYNEKIFQLGDEIEIEV
;
A
#
# COMPACT_ATOMS: atom_id res chain seq x y z
N MET A 1 10.10 11.19 12.49
CA MET A 1 9.08 10.19 12.88
C MET A 1 9.53 8.76 12.58
N LEU A 2 9.90 8.40 11.35
CA LEU A 2 10.30 7.02 10.97
C LEU A 2 11.44 6.46 11.84
N LEU A 3 12.45 7.26 12.15
CA LEU A 3 13.57 6.84 12.99
C LEU A 3 13.10 6.44 14.40
N ALA A 4 12.22 7.22 15.03
CA ALA A 4 11.69 6.92 16.36
C ALA A 4 10.89 5.61 16.35
N ASN A 5 9.98 5.44 15.38
CA ASN A 5 9.20 4.22 15.20
C ASN A 5 10.08 2.98 15.07
N ARG A 6 11.14 3.06 14.25
CA ARG A 6 12.10 1.99 14.05
C ARG A 6 12.89 1.70 15.32
N ARG A 7 13.45 2.72 15.99
CA ARG A 7 14.31 2.56 17.17
C ARG A 7 13.57 1.96 18.36
N VAL A 8 12.32 2.34 18.58
CA VAL A 8 11.50 1.73 19.63
C VAL A 8 11.26 0.25 19.36
N ALA A 9 10.94 -0.13 18.12
CA ALA A 9 10.76 -1.52 17.75
C ALA A 9 12.04 -2.36 17.93
N GLU A 10 13.20 -1.83 17.51
CA GLU A 10 14.51 -2.45 17.69
C GLU A 10 14.87 -2.62 19.18
N PHE A 11 14.65 -1.59 20.01
CA PHE A 11 14.93 -1.60 21.43
C PHE A 11 14.16 -2.70 22.17
N ILE A 12 12.86 -2.79 21.95
CA ILE A 12 12.02 -3.82 22.58
C ILE A 12 12.38 -5.22 22.06
N HIS A 13 12.62 -5.38 20.75
CA HIS A 13 13.00 -6.67 20.19
C HIS A 13 14.31 -7.20 20.78
N ASN A 14 15.25 -6.33 21.04
CA ASN A 14 16.53 -6.64 21.68
C ASN A 14 16.43 -6.79 23.23
N GLY A 15 15.23 -6.95 23.78
CA GLY A 15 15.00 -7.16 25.21
C GLY A 15 15.21 -5.92 26.06
N CYS A 16 14.99 -4.72 25.52
CA CYS A 16 15.23 -3.41 26.15
C CYS A 16 16.73 -3.10 26.40
N LEU A 17 17.61 -3.66 25.59
CA LEU A 17 19.05 -3.36 25.62
C LEU A 17 19.42 -2.42 24.48
N TYR A 18 20.25 -1.42 24.74
CA TYR A 18 20.80 -0.59 23.69
C TYR A 18 21.80 -1.38 22.84
N LEU A 19 21.84 -1.10 21.52
CA LEU A 19 22.76 -1.78 20.60
C LEU A 19 24.24 -1.69 21.00
N GLN A 20 24.63 -0.63 21.74
CA GLN A 20 25.96 -0.46 22.26
C GLN A 20 26.30 -1.45 23.38
N ASP A 21 25.34 -1.77 24.22
CA ASP A 21 25.51 -2.73 25.33
C ASP A 21 25.53 -4.17 24.80
N VAL A 22 24.76 -4.45 23.76
CA VAL A 22 24.74 -5.74 23.06
C VAL A 22 26.10 -6.06 22.41
N LYS A 23 26.78 -5.05 21.84
CA LYS A 23 28.11 -5.23 21.22
C LYS A 23 29.24 -5.43 22.23
N LYS A 24 29.10 -4.93 23.45
CA LYS A 24 30.10 -5.07 24.50
C LYS A 24 30.01 -6.37 25.28
N SER A 25 28.91 -7.07 25.21
CA SER A 25 28.68 -8.33 25.89
C SER A 25 29.31 -9.50 25.12
N LYS A 26 30.26 -10.22 25.77
CA LYS A 26 30.87 -11.44 25.24
C LYS A 26 29.86 -12.57 25.04
N ASP A 27 28.67 -12.47 25.63
CA ASP A 27 27.54 -13.39 25.55
C ASP A 27 26.46 -12.93 24.55
N SER A 28 26.84 -12.25 23.48
CA SER A 28 25.90 -11.75 22.44
C SER A 28 24.96 -12.84 21.84
N LYS A 29 25.35 -14.11 21.93
CA LYS A 29 24.48 -15.26 21.55
C LYS A 29 23.39 -15.58 22.60
N LYS A 30 23.64 -15.33 23.89
CA LYS A 30 22.64 -15.54 24.97
C LYS A 30 21.68 -14.38 25.13
N LEU A 31 22.08 -13.17 24.71
CA LEU A 31 21.27 -11.94 24.73
C LEU A 31 20.27 -11.85 23.56
N LYS A 32 20.27 -12.79 22.62
CA LYS A 32 19.11 -13.07 21.75
C LYS A 32 17.96 -13.67 22.58
N GLY A 33 17.66 -13.01 23.70
CA GLY A 33 16.53 -13.32 24.56
C GLY A 33 15.25 -13.28 23.72
N LYS A 34 14.34 -14.19 24.01
CA LYS A 34 12.98 -14.18 23.46
C LYS A 34 12.45 -12.75 23.51
N GLY A 35 12.29 -12.09 22.35
CA GLY A 35 11.80 -10.72 22.30
C GLY A 35 10.52 -10.60 23.11
N LYS A 36 10.40 -9.49 23.84
CA LYS A 36 9.20 -9.23 24.67
C LYS A 36 8.00 -9.03 23.75
N THR A 37 6.79 -9.39 24.21
CA THR A 37 5.55 -9.12 23.49
C THR A 37 5.45 -7.65 23.14
N PHE A 38 5.33 -7.36 21.87
CA PHE A 38 5.25 -5.97 21.39
C PHE A 38 4.34 -5.89 20.18
N VAL A 39 3.89 -4.67 19.84
CA VAL A 39 3.05 -4.38 18.68
C VAL A 39 3.93 -3.86 17.56
N TYR A 40 4.00 -4.61 16.47
CA TYR A 40 4.73 -4.22 15.26
C TYR A 40 3.77 -3.77 14.17
N ARG A 41 4.19 -2.88 13.31
CA ARG A 41 3.58 -2.61 12.01
C ARG A 41 4.33 -3.44 10.98
N VAL A 42 3.72 -4.49 10.53
CA VAL A 42 4.34 -5.44 9.59
C VAL A 42 3.77 -5.25 8.19
N HIS A 43 4.62 -5.48 7.21
CA HIS A 43 4.25 -5.46 5.80
C HIS A 43 4.91 -6.65 5.12
N ASP A 44 4.07 -7.56 4.66
CA ASP A 44 4.51 -8.80 4.03
C ASP A 44 5.13 -8.55 2.65
N GLN A 45 5.78 -9.58 2.13
CA GLN A 45 6.26 -9.54 0.77
C GLN A 45 5.08 -9.53 -0.20
N PRO A 46 5.21 -8.85 -1.35
CA PRO A 46 4.21 -8.92 -2.40
C PRO A 46 4.02 -10.34 -2.91
N ASP A 47 2.86 -10.63 -3.45
CA ASP A 47 2.56 -11.86 -4.14
C ASP A 47 3.48 -12.02 -5.36
N PRO A 48 4.22 -13.13 -5.49
CA PRO A 48 5.15 -13.35 -6.60
C PRO A 48 4.48 -13.26 -7.98
N GLU A 49 3.27 -13.81 -8.14
CA GLU A 49 2.53 -13.81 -9.41
C GLU A 49 2.14 -12.39 -9.81
N LYS A 50 1.68 -11.59 -8.87
CA LYS A 50 1.35 -10.18 -9.10
C LYS A 50 2.59 -9.35 -9.44
N LEU A 51 3.74 -9.65 -8.79
CA LEU A 51 5.00 -9.00 -9.10
C LEU A 51 5.51 -9.35 -10.49
N GLU A 52 5.36 -10.60 -10.93
CA GLU A 52 5.73 -11.02 -12.29
C GLU A 52 4.87 -10.33 -13.34
N SER A 53 3.54 -10.29 -13.13
CA SER A 53 2.61 -9.58 -14.00
C SER A 53 2.94 -8.09 -14.07
N PHE A 54 3.22 -7.46 -12.94
CA PHE A 54 3.69 -6.08 -12.88
C PHE A 54 5.03 -5.89 -13.61
N ALA A 55 6.01 -6.77 -13.41
CA ALA A 55 7.30 -6.69 -14.09
C ALA A 55 7.19 -6.88 -15.61
N LYS A 56 6.26 -7.72 -16.09
CA LYS A 56 5.95 -7.84 -17.52
C LYS A 56 5.36 -6.55 -18.06
N PHE A 57 4.42 -5.96 -17.32
CA PHE A 57 3.75 -4.73 -17.73
C PHE A 57 4.74 -3.56 -17.88
N ILE A 58 5.59 -3.28 -16.89
CA ILE A 58 6.53 -2.16 -16.94
C ILE A 58 7.58 -2.26 -18.05
N ARG A 59 7.88 -3.49 -18.53
CA ARG A 59 8.77 -3.69 -19.68
C ARG A 59 8.24 -3.05 -20.96
N LYS A 60 6.93 -2.91 -21.12
CA LYS A 60 6.31 -2.23 -22.26
C LYS A 60 6.67 -0.75 -22.32
N PHE A 61 6.94 -0.15 -21.15
CA PHE A 61 7.40 1.24 -21.02
C PHE A 61 8.93 1.36 -21.01
N GLY A 62 9.64 0.26 -21.28
CA GLY A 62 11.11 0.23 -21.31
C GLY A 62 11.78 0.08 -19.94
N TYR A 63 11.01 -0.15 -18.86
CA TYR A 63 11.56 -0.32 -17.52
C TYR A 63 11.85 -1.80 -17.22
N VAL A 64 12.91 -2.03 -16.45
CA VAL A 64 13.29 -3.37 -16.01
C VAL A 64 13.38 -3.41 -14.50
N MET A 65 12.63 -4.33 -13.90
CA MET A 65 12.67 -4.61 -12.47
C MET A 65 13.30 -5.97 -12.21
N SER A 66 14.26 -6.02 -11.30
CA SER A 66 14.89 -7.28 -10.87
C SER A 66 14.02 -7.94 -9.82
N LEU A 67 13.48 -9.11 -10.14
CA LEU A 67 12.78 -9.97 -9.20
C LEU A 67 13.81 -10.86 -8.48
N GLY A 68 13.83 -10.81 -7.16
CA GLY A 68 14.73 -11.61 -6.35
C GLY A 68 14.31 -11.63 -4.88
N PRO A 69 14.87 -12.52 -4.05
CA PRO A 69 14.44 -12.65 -2.67
C PRO A 69 14.71 -11.37 -1.85
N GLY A 70 13.73 -10.96 -1.08
CA GLY A 70 13.85 -9.94 -0.03
C GLY A 70 14.17 -8.53 -0.53
N LYS A 71 15.28 -7.97 -0.07
CA LYS A 71 15.65 -6.56 -0.28
C LYS A 71 15.92 -6.17 -1.74
N LYS A 72 16.30 -7.11 -2.61
CA LYS A 72 16.64 -6.80 -4.01
C LYS A 72 15.43 -6.26 -4.78
N THR A 73 14.29 -6.92 -4.64
CA THR A 73 13.04 -6.48 -5.29
C THR A 73 12.58 -5.12 -4.75
N ALA A 74 12.63 -4.91 -3.41
CA ALA A 74 12.25 -3.63 -2.82
C ALA A 74 13.14 -2.47 -3.29
N LEU A 75 14.45 -2.68 -3.39
CA LEU A 75 15.38 -1.67 -3.91
C LEU A 75 15.14 -1.40 -5.41
N SER A 76 14.88 -2.45 -6.20
CA SER A 76 14.57 -2.31 -7.62
C SER A 76 13.26 -1.55 -7.85
N LEU A 77 12.24 -1.81 -7.00
CA LEU A 77 10.98 -1.08 -7.04
C LEU A 77 11.15 0.38 -6.67
N ASN A 78 11.88 0.69 -5.59
CA ASN A 78 12.16 2.07 -5.21
C ASN A 78 12.93 2.83 -6.30
N LYS A 79 13.88 2.16 -6.97
CA LYS A 79 14.57 2.75 -8.10
C LYS A 79 13.61 3.05 -9.26
N LEU A 80 12.74 2.09 -9.59
CA LEU A 80 11.71 2.27 -10.63
C LEU A 80 10.82 3.48 -10.32
N LEU A 81 10.32 3.59 -9.08
CA LEU A 81 9.45 4.71 -8.67
C LEU A 81 10.17 6.07 -8.80
N ASN A 82 11.45 6.13 -8.46
CA ASN A 82 12.25 7.35 -8.69
C ASN A 82 12.49 7.63 -10.19
N ASP A 83 12.68 6.58 -11.00
CA ASP A 83 12.95 6.71 -12.44
C ASP A 83 11.71 7.17 -13.24
N ILE A 84 10.49 6.96 -12.71
CA ILE A 84 9.22 7.37 -13.34
C ILE A 84 8.69 8.71 -12.84
N GLU A 85 9.27 9.29 -11.79
CA GLU A 85 8.83 10.56 -11.18
C GLU A 85 8.77 11.68 -12.24
N GLY A 86 7.63 12.36 -12.35
CA GLY A 86 7.35 13.41 -13.31
C GLY A 86 7.08 12.94 -14.74
N LYS A 87 7.02 11.62 -15.01
CA LYS A 87 6.71 11.09 -16.33
C LYS A 87 5.22 10.80 -16.50
N ARG A 88 4.79 10.69 -17.75
CA ARG A 88 3.39 10.46 -18.13
C ARG A 88 2.82 9.15 -17.56
N GLU A 89 3.66 8.12 -17.47
CA GLU A 89 3.32 6.78 -16.98
C GLU A 89 3.40 6.62 -15.44
N GLU A 90 3.82 7.65 -14.69
CA GLU A 90 4.02 7.61 -13.24
C GLU A 90 2.77 7.06 -12.51
N ASN A 91 1.61 7.71 -12.70
CA ASN A 91 0.37 7.33 -12.03
C ASN A 91 -0.05 5.88 -12.29
N ILE A 92 0.16 5.39 -13.52
CA ILE A 92 -0.20 4.04 -13.92
C ILE A 92 0.69 3.02 -13.21
N ILE A 93 2.00 3.24 -13.28
CA ILE A 93 2.99 2.33 -12.70
C ILE A 93 2.87 2.31 -11.18
N GLU A 94 2.66 3.48 -10.53
CA GLU A 94 2.42 3.56 -9.09
C GLU A 94 1.17 2.81 -8.65
N ASN A 95 0.04 2.99 -9.34
CA ASN A 95 -1.21 2.29 -9.04
C ASN A 95 -1.07 0.77 -9.17
N LEU A 96 -0.41 0.29 -10.21
CA LEU A 96 -0.17 -1.14 -10.40
C LEU A 96 0.83 -1.70 -9.38
N ALA A 97 1.87 -0.95 -9.04
CA ALA A 97 2.80 -1.30 -7.97
C ALA A 97 2.08 -1.44 -6.62
N LEU A 98 1.19 -0.50 -6.28
CA LEU A 98 0.37 -0.57 -5.05
C LEU A 98 -0.57 -1.78 -5.04
N ARG A 99 -1.18 -2.13 -6.17
CA ARG A 99 -2.04 -3.33 -6.30
C ARG A 99 -1.26 -4.65 -6.15
N ALA A 100 0.01 -4.66 -6.54
CA ALA A 100 0.88 -5.82 -6.36
C ALA A 100 1.38 -5.98 -4.91
N MET A 101 1.36 -4.92 -4.11
CA MET A 101 1.83 -4.93 -2.73
C MET A 101 0.81 -5.55 -1.76
N ALA A 102 1.33 -6.27 -0.77
CA ALA A 102 0.53 -6.71 0.37
C ALA A 102 0.07 -5.50 1.22
N LYS A 103 -1.02 -5.65 1.99
CA LYS A 103 -1.45 -4.62 2.93
C LYS A 103 -0.68 -4.73 4.24
N ALA A 104 -0.18 -3.60 4.75
CA ALA A 104 0.43 -3.55 6.07
C ALA A 104 -0.62 -3.78 7.17
N ARG A 105 -0.24 -4.45 8.25
CA ARG A 105 -1.10 -4.76 9.39
C ARG A 105 -0.34 -4.66 10.71
N TYR A 106 -1.06 -4.63 11.81
CA TYR A 106 -0.47 -4.76 13.13
C TYR A 106 -0.37 -6.24 13.53
N SER A 107 0.71 -6.61 14.19
CA SER A 107 0.91 -7.97 14.72
C SER A 107 1.93 -7.97 15.84
N THR A 108 1.84 -8.93 16.74
CA THR A 108 2.87 -9.21 17.74
C THR A 108 4.00 -10.08 17.19
N THR A 109 3.81 -10.66 16.01
CA THR A 109 4.85 -11.42 15.29
C THR A 109 5.53 -10.51 14.28
N ASN A 110 6.81 -10.24 14.50
CA ASN A 110 7.58 -9.40 13.60
C ASN A 110 8.04 -10.19 12.37
N ILE A 111 7.62 -9.76 11.20
CA ILE A 111 8.10 -10.23 9.89
C ILE A 111 8.85 -9.13 9.12
N GLY A 112 9.04 -7.95 9.75
CA GLY A 112 9.58 -6.77 9.11
C GLY A 112 8.53 -5.95 8.35
N HIS A 113 8.98 -4.87 7.75
CA HIS A 113 8.16 -4.00 6.92
C HIS A 113 8.78 -3.88 5.53
N TYR A 114 8.24 -4.65 4.57
CA TYR A 114 8.79 -4.77 3.23
C TYR A 114 8.91 -3.41 2.53
N GLY A 115 7.83 -2.64 2.43
CA GLY A 115 7.82 -1.36 1.71
C GLY A 115 8.77 -0.29 2.27
N LEU A 116 9.16 -0.38 3.58
CA LEU A 116 10.15 0.49 4.18
C LEU A 116 11.55 -0.13 4.25
N ALA A 117 11.68 -1.41 3.86
CA ALA A 117 12.90 -2.20 4.00
C ALA A 117 13.46 -2.22 5.45
N PHE A 118 12.59 -2.14 6.45
CA PHE A 118 12.96 -2.16 7.87
C PHE A 118 12.75 -3.55 8.47
N PRO A 119 13.75 -4.12 9.15
CA PRO A 119 13.60 -5.40 9.85
C PRO A 119 12.70 -5.31 11.09
N TYR A 120 12.59 -4.13 11.69
CA TYR A 120 11.75 -3.85 12.85
C TYR A 120 11.06 -2.50 12.65
N TYR A 121 9.75 -2.50 12.77
CA TYR A 121 8.98 -1.27 12.66
C TYR A 121 7.72 -1.33 13.51
N THR A 122 7.37 -0.23 14.13
CA THR A 122 6.12 -0.03 14.86
C THR A 122 5.59 1.37 14.59
N HIS A 123 4.33 1.57 14.85
CA HIS A 123 3.78 2.91 14.99
C HIS A 123 3.91 3.37 16.45
N PHE A 124 4.49 4.54 16.66
CA PHE A 124 4.80 5.07 18.00
C PHE A 124 4.49 6.55 18.14
N THR A 125 4.55 7.32 17.05
CA THR A 125 4.59 8.78 17.08
C THR A 125 3.23 9.47 17.05
N SER A 126 2.12 8.71 17.05
CA SER A 126 0.75 9.29 16.98
C SER A 126 -0.25 8.61 17.93
N PRO A 127 0.03 8.57 19.27
CA PRO A 127 -0.82 7.83 20.23
C PRO A 127 -2.20 8.47 20.46
N ILE A 128 -2.40 9.72 20.06
CA ILE A 128 -3.69 10.42 20.20
C ILE A 128 -4.74 9.84 19.24
N ARG A 129 -4.32 9.49 18.02
CA ARG A 129 -5.23 9.05 16.95
C ARG A 129 -5.09 7.58 16.56
N ARG A 130 -4.07 6.88 17.06
CA ARG A 130 -3.84 5.46 16.76
C ARG A 130 -3.67 4.64 18.03
N TYR A 131 -4.58 3.73 18.27
CA TYR A 131 -4.54 2.85 19.44
C TYR A 131 -3.29 1.96 19.49
N PRO A 132 -2.76 1.41 18.38
CA PRO A 132 -1.50 0.66 18.39
C PRO A 132 -0.31 1.45 18.92
N ASP A 133 -0.22 2.75 18.64
CA ASP A 133 0.82 3.62 19.20
C ASP A 133 0.69 3.70 20.73
N LEU A 134 -0.53 3.85 21.24
CA LEU A 134 -0.78 3.86 22.68
C LEU A 134 -0.41 2.52 23.33
N MET A 135 -0.71 1.40 22.68
CA MET A 135 -0.26 0.08 23.13
C MET A 135 1.27 -0.01 23.18
N ALA A 136 1.95 0.49 22.14
CA ALA A 136 3.41 0.52 22.09
C ALA A 136 4.01 1.36 23.23
N HIS A 137 3.45 2.55 23.52
CA HIS A 137 3.86 3.39 24.66
C HIS A 137 3.70 2.67 25.99
N ARG A 138 2.55 2.03 26.22
CA ARG A 138 2.26 1.30 27.45
C ARG A 138 3.19 0.11 27.65
N LEU A 139 3.45 -0.65 26.60
CA LEU A 139 4.38 -1.78 26.64
C LEU A 139 5.83 -1.31 26.86
N LEU A 140 6.27 -0.26 26.17
CA LEU A 140 7.59 0.32 26.36
C LEU A 140 7.79 0.74 27.81
N LYS A 141 6.90 1.56 28.38
CA LYS A 141 6.95 2.00 29.78
C LYS A 141 6.96 0.82 30.76
N HIS A 142 6.10 -0.18 30.51
CA HIS A 142 6.02 -1.38 31.33
C HIS A 142 7.35 -2.14 31.38
N TYR A 143 7.99 -2.34 30.22
CA TYR A 143 9.24 -3.09 30.14
C TYR A 143 10.46 -2.28 30.60
N MET A 144 10.47 -0.97 30.45
CA MET A 144 11.50 -0.09 31.02
C MET A 144 11.48 -0.12 32.55
N ASN A 145 10.32 -0.36 33.15
CA ASN A 145 10.15 -0.55 34.60
C ASN A 145 10.27 -2.01 35.04
N ASN A 146 11.01 -2.85 34.28
CA ASN A 146 11.23 -4.27 34.55
C ASN A 146 9.95 -5.11 34.67
N GLY A 147 8.85 -4.67 34.01
CA GLY A 147 7.59 -5.39 34.00
C GLY A 147 7.71 -6.77 33.35
N VAL A 148 6.89 -7.69 33.85
CA VAL A 148 6.83 -9.08 33.36
C VAL A 148 6.29 -9.15 31.93
N GLN A 149 6.58 -10.26 31.25
CA GLN A 149 6.09 -10.55 29.90
C GLN A 149 4.56 -10.47 29.84
N LYS A 150 4.02 -9.72 28.90
CA LYS A 150 2.58 -9.62 28.64
C LYS A 150 2.12 -10.75 27.72
N SER A 151 0.84 -11.12 27.83
CA SER A 151 0.22 -12.16 27.00
C SER A 151 0.28 -11.79 25.51
N LYS A 152 0.97 -12.60 24.71
CA LYS A 152 1.06 -12.41 23.25
C LYS A 152 -0.31 -12.55 22.59
N ILE A 153 -1.12 -13.51 23.02
CA ILE A 153 -2.45 -13.80 22.45
C ILE A 153 -3.36 -12.58 22.59
N LYS A 154 -3.49 -12.01 23.80
CA LYS A 154 -4.33 -10.83 24.04
C LYS A 154 -3.89 -9.59 23.24
N TYR A 155 -2.59 -9.43 22.98
CA TYR A 155 -2.11 -8.33 22.16
C TYR A 155 -2.26 -8.61 20.67
N GLU A 156 -2.19 -9.87 20.21
CA GLU A 156 -2.50 -10.23 18.82
C GLU A 156 -3.96 -9.94 18.48
N GLU A 157 -4.91 -10.36 19.30
CA GLU A 157 -6.34 -10.03 19.15
C GLU A 157 -6.56 -8.50 19.00
N ARG A 158 -5.86 -7.69 19.81
CA ARG A 158 -5.92 -6.22 19.69
C ARG A 158 -5.28 -5.69 18.42
N CYS A 159 -4.22 -6.32 17.94
CA CYS A 159 -3.57 -5.97 16.67
C CYS A 159 -4.49 -6.28 15.48
N GLU A 160 -5.13 -7.43 15.47
CA GLU A 160 -6.11 -7.84 14.46
C GLU A 160 -7.28 -6.86 14.43
N HIS A 161 -7.89 -6.61 15.59
CA HIS A 161 -8.98 -5.64 15.72
C HIS A 161 -8.56 -4.23 15.25
N SER A 162 -7.37 -3.75 15.65
CA SER A 162 -6.87 -2.45 15.21
C SER A 162 -6.65 -2.38 13.70
N SER A 163 -6.20 -3.47 13.09
CA SER A 163 -6.00 -3.56 11.63
C SER A 163 -7.33 -3.60 10.88
N GLU A 164 -8.35 -4.24 11.47
CA GLU A 164 -9.70 -4.25 10.91
C GLU A 164 -10.34 -2.86 10.99
N MET A 165 -10.25 -2.19 12.15
CA MET A 165 -10.79 -0.85 12.32
C MET A 165 -10.08 0.19 11.43
N GLU A 166 -8.78 0.05 11.21
CA GLU A 166 -8.05 0.89 10.25
C GLU A 166 -8.60 0.73 8.83
N ARG A 167 -8.84 -0.50 8.38
CA ARG A 167 -9.47 -0.76 7.06
C ARG A 167 -10.86 -0.15 6.97
N ARG A 168 -11.68 -0.38 7.98
CA ARG A 168 -13.05 0.17 8.05
C ARG A 168 -13.07 1.70 8.04
N ALA A 169 -12.11 2.34 8.73
CA ALA A 169 -11.96 3.80 8.70
C ALA A 169 -11.58 4.32 7.31
N ILE A 170 -10.66 3.65 6.62
CA ILE A 170 -10.26 4.00 5.24
C ILE A 170 -11.44 3.82 4.28
N ASP A 171 -12.20 2.74 4.42
CA ASP A 171 -13.36 2.49 3.55
C ASP A 171 -14.47 3.53 3.80
N ALA A 172 -14.69 3.92 5.06
CA ALA A 172 -15.63 4.99 5.40
C ALA A 172 -15.18 6.36 4.85
N GLU A 173 -13.89 6.68 4.93
CA GLU A 173 -13.32 7.90 4.35
C GLU A 173 -13.52 7.93 2.83
N ARG A 174 -13.18 6.83 2.14
CA ARG A 174 -13.38 6.70 0.69
C ARG A 174 -14.86 6.85 0.30
N ALA A 175 -15.76 6.20 1.04
CA ALA A 175 -17.20 6.33 0.80
C ALA A 175 -17.69 7.76 1.00
N SER A 176 -17.21 8.47 2.02
CA SER A 176 -17.55 9.87 2.28
C SER A 176 -17.06 10.79 1.16
N VAL A 177 -15.81 10.61 0.71
CA VAL A 177 -15.25 11.38 -0.42
C VAL A 177 -16.07 11.11 -1.68
N LYS A 178 -16.35 9.83 -1.99
CA LYS A 178 -17.14 9.45 -3.16
C LYS A 178 -18.55 10.06 -3.13
N TYR A 179 -19.21 10.02 -1.96
CA TYR A 179 -20.51 10.66 -1.80
C TYR A 179 -20.45 12.15 -2.15
N LYS A 180 -19.44 12.86 -1.66
CA LYS A 180 -19.27 14.29 -1.94
C LYS A 180 -18.89 14.57 -3.40
N GLN A 181 -18.14 13.69 -4.04
CA GLN A 181 -17.87 13.78 -5.48
C GLN A 181 -19.16 13.65 -6.29
N VAL A 182 -20.02 12.69 -5.95
CA VAL A 182 -21.32 12.49 -6.65
C VAL A 182 -22.23 13.72 -6.44
N GLU A 183 -22.34 14.22 -5.19
CA GLU A 183 -23.10 15.44 -4.89
C GLU A 183 -22.59 16.65 -5.70
N PHE A 184 -21.28 16.82 -5.79
CA PHE A 184 -20.65 17.90 -6.57
C PHE A 184 -20.89 17.77 -8.08
N MET A 185 -20.97 16.56 -8.59
CA MET A 185 -21.19 16.29 -10.02
C MET A 185 -22.67 16.31 -10.41
N GLN A 186 -23.61 16.28 -9.45
CA GLN A 186 -25.05 16.19 -9.71
C GLN A 186 -25.57 17.36 -10.56
N ASP A 187 -25.07 18.57 -10.34
CA ASP A 187 -25.45 19.77 -11.10
C ASP A 187 -24.71 19.91 -12.45
N LYS A 188 -23.86 18.92 -12.79
CA LYS A 188 -23.01 18.93 -13.97
C LYS A 188 -23.41 17.85 -14.99
N VAL A 189 -24.52 17.20 -14.78
CA VAL A 189 -25.08 16.18 -15.69
C VAL A 189 -25.31 16.80 -17.08
N GLY A 190 -24.87 16.09 -18.13
CA GLY A 190 -24.90 16.56 -19.53
C GLY A 190 -23.73 17.46 -19.93
N GLN A 191 -22.79 17.75 -19.03
CA GLN A 191 -21.57 18.50 -19.36
C GLN A 191 -20.45 17.56 -19.82
N ILE A 192 -19.62 18.05 -20.75
CA ILE A 192 -18.47 17.30 -21.27
C ILE A 192 -17.21 17.74 -20.54
N PHE A 193 -16.43 16.76 -20.11
CA PHE A 193 -15.17 16.96 -19.40
C PHE A 193 -14.05 16.16 -20.06
N LYS A 194 -12.83 16.69 -19.95
CA LYS A 194 -11.62 15.93 -20.25
C LYS A 194 -11.22 15.10 -19.04
N GLY A 195 -10.96 13.84 -19.27
CA GLY A 195 -10.56 12.88 -18.26
C GLY A 195 -9.38 12.03 -18.70
N ILE A 196 -8.81 11.33 -17.73
CA ILE A 196 -7.73 10.36 -17.94
C ILE A 196 -8.27 8.99 -17.50
N ILE A 197 -8.00 7.97 -18.29
CA ILE A 197 -8.34 6.60 -17.93
C ILE A 197 -7.52 6.16 -16.72
N SER A 198 -8.18 6.01 -15.57
CA SER A 198 -7.59 5.59 -14.28
C SER A 198 -7.67 4.08 -14.04
N GLY A 199 -8.58 3.39 -14.73
CA GLY A 199 -8.79 1.96 -14.59
C GLY A 199 -9.55 1.34 -15.75
N LEU A 200 -9.23 0.07 -16.04
CA LEU A 200 -9.91 -0.72 -17.06
C LEU A 200 -10.38 -2.03 -16.44
N THR A 201 -11.57 -2.44 -16.76
CA THR A 201 -12.20 -3.69 -16.30
C THR A 201 -13.03 -4.32 -17.41
N SER A 202 -13.44 -5.56 -17.22
CA SER A 202 -14.32 -6.27 -18.14
C SER A 202 -15.74 -5.67 -18.23
N TRP A 203 -16.13 -4.73 -17.37
CA TRP A 203 -17.44 -4.08 -17.38
C TRP A 203 -17.42 -2.60 -17.68
N GLY A 204 -16.25 -1.94 -17.69
CA GLY A 204 -16.18 -0.52 -17.98
C GLY A 204 -14.80 0.11 -17.82
N ILE A 205 -14.76 1.38 -18.21
CA ILE A 205 -13.61 2.27 -18.14
C ILE A 205 -13.79 3.21 -16.94
N TYR A 206 -12.84 3.25 -16.03
CA TYR A 206 -12.80 4.26 -14.98
C TYR A 206 -12.04 5.48 -15.49
N VAL A 207 -12.65 6.66 -15.33
CA VAL A 207 -12.09 7.93 -15.81
C VAL A 207 -12.03 8.91 -14.66
N GLU A 208 -10.86 9.48 -14.44
CA GLU A 208 -10.67 10.62 -13.53
C GLU A 208 -10.71 11.92 -14.33
N ILE A 209 -11.62 12.82 -13.99
CA ILE A 209 -11.74 14.14 -14.60
C ILE A 209 -10.51 14.98 -14.20
N ILE A 210 -9.82 15.56 -15.19
CA ILE A 210 -8.55 16.30 -14.97
C ILE A 210 -8.78 17.51 -14.04
N GLU A 211 -9.88 18.23 -14.23
CA GLU A 211 -10.16 19.50 -13.60
C GLU A 211 -10.48 19.39 -12.09
N ASN A 212 -11.26 18.39 -11.69
CA ASN A 212 -11.81 18.29 -10.34
C ASN A 212 -11.49 16.97 -9.63
N LYS A 213 -10.77 16.08 -10.30
CA LYS A 213 -10.35 14.77 -9.76
C LYS A 213 -11.51 13.84 -9.34
N CYS A 214 -12.71 14.11 -9.84
CA CYS A 214 -13.82 13.20 -9.68
C CYS A 214 -13.62 11.99 -10.60
N GLU A 215 -13.80 10.79 -10.06
CA GLU A 215 -13.70 9.55 -10.81
C GLU A 215 -15.10 8.98 -11.07
N GLY A 216 -15.38 8.59 -12.30
CA GLY A 216 -16.58 7.93 -12.71
C GLY A 216 -16.28 6.66 -13.51
N MET A 217 -17.31 5.84 -13.75
CA MET A 217 -17.22 4.65 -14.59
C MET A 217 -18.10 4.84 -15.83
N VAL A 218 -17.49 4.66 -16.99
CA VAL A 218 -18.19 4.54 -18.27
C VAL A 218 -18.40 3.04 -18.54
N SER A 219 -19.65 2.59 -18.59
CA SER A 219 -19.97 1.20 -18.88
C SER A 219 -19.56 0.83 -20.30
N LEU A 220 -19.09 -0.40 -20.53
CA LEU A 220 -18.85 -0.89 -21.90
C LEU A 220 -20.11 -0.86 -22.76
N GLN A 221 -21.30 -1.02 -22.15
CA GLN A 221 -22.58 -0.93 -22.85
C GLN A 221 -22.91 0.46 -23.37
N SER A 222 -22.30 1.50 -22.79
CA SER A 222 -22.43 2.90 -23.24
C SER A 222 -21.55 3.22 -24.45
N LEU A 223 -20.57 2.37 -24.75
CA LEU A 223 -19.69 2.49 -25.92
C LEU A 223 -20.41 1.82 -27.11
N VAL A 224 -21.17 2.62 -27.85
CA VAL A 224 -22.04 2.12 -28.96
C VAL A 224 -21.30 1.96 -30.29
N ASP A 225 -20.04 2.39 -30.34
CA ASP A 225 -19.23 2.42 -31.58
C ASP A 225 -18.61 1.05 -31.91
N ASP A 226 -18.43 0.15 -30.93
CA ASP A 226 -17.91 -1.21 -31.15
C ASP A 226 -18.18 -2.11 -29.94
N PHE A 227 -17.84 -3.40 -30.09
CA PHE A 227 -17.73 -4.36 -28.98
C PHE A 227 -16.30 -4.38 -28.46
N TYR A 228 -16.14 -4.05 -27.18
CA TYR A 228 -14.83 -3.96 -26.54
C TYR A 228 -14.55 -5.19 -25.68
N GLU A 229 -13.37 -5.79 -25.85
CA GLU A 229 -12.88 -6.91 -25.06
C GLU A 229 -11.72 -6.44 -24.17
N PHE A 230 -11.76 -6.84 -22.91
CA PHE A 230 -10.70 -6.50 -21.94
C PHE A 230 -9.58 -7.54 -22.01
N ASP A 231 -8.39 -7.10 -22.33
CA ASP A 231 -7.15 -7.87 -22.26
C ASP A 231 -6.48 -7.67 -20.89
N GLU A 232 -6.65 -8.67 -20.01
CA GLU A 232 -6.08 -8.62 -18.65
C GLU A 232 -4.53 -8.63 -18.64
N GLU A 233 -3.89 -9.26 -19.64
CA GLU A 233 -2.43 -9.32 -19.69
C GLU A 233 -1.81 -7.98 -20.08
N ASN A 234 -2.51 -7.23 -20.92
CA ASN A 234 -2.04 -5.96 -21.45
C ASN A 234 -2.65 -4.74 -20.76
N PHE A 235 -3.69 -4.93 -19.93
CA PHE A 235 -4.49 -3.85 -19.31
C PHE A 235 -5.00 -2.85 -20.35
N ILE A 236 -5.58 -3.38 -21.45
CA ILE A 236 -6.17 -2.59 -22.53
C ILE A 236 -7.60 -3.08 -22.83
N LEU A 237 -8.42 -2.18 -23.33
CA LEU A 237 -9.69 -2.51 -23.98
C LEU A 237 -9.51 -2.36 -25.47
N LYS A 238 -9.76 -3.42 -26.21
CA LYS A 238 -9.62 -3.45 -27.68
C LYS A 238 -10.99 -3.63 -28.34
N GLY A 239 -11.30 -2.73 -29.28
CA GLY A 239 -12.47 -2.86 -30.15
C GLY A 239 -12.31 -4.01 -31.12
N LYS A 240 -13.38 -4.74 -31.33
CA LYS A 240 -13.43 -5.95 -32.16
C LYS A 240 -13.39 -5.65 -33.66
N TYR A 241 -14.03 -4.57 -34.09
CA TYR A 241 -14.18 -4.22 -35.49
C TYR A 241 -13.43 -2.94 -35.89
N ASN A 242 -13.38 -1.93 -35.00
CA ASN A 242 -12.74 -0.65 -35.28
C ASN A 242 -11.26 -0.58 -34.87
N GLU A 243 -10.73 -1.66 -34.25
CA GLU A 243 -9.36 -1.77 -33.72
C GLU A 243 -8.95 -0.66 -32.73
N LYS A 244 -9.92 0.13 -32.27
CA LYS A 244 -9.67 1.19 -31.29
C LYS A 244 -9.22 0.58 -29.97
N ILE A 245 -8.19 1.14 -29.38
CA ILE A 245 -7.61 0.67 -28.14
C ILE A 245 -7.73 1.77 -27.09
N PHE A 246 -8.24 1.42 -25.92
CA PHE A 246 -8.17 2.25 -24.73
C PHE A 246 -7.16 1.65 -23.76
N GLN A 247 -6.29 2.47 -23.25
CA GLN A 247 -5.27 2.07 -22.28
C GLN A 247 -5.20 3.04 -21.10
N LEU A 248 -4.64 2.56 -20.00
CA LEU A 248 -4.47 3.39 -18.82
C LEU A 248 -3.64 4.63 -19.16
N GLY A 249 -4.10 5.80 -18.70
CA GLY A 249 -3.43 7.09 -18.93
C GLY A 249 -3.83 7.81 -20.21
N ASP A 250 -4.66 7.21 -21.07
CA ASP A 250 -5.19 7.91 -22.23
C ASP A 250 -6.14 9.05 -21.81
N GLU A 251 -6.04 10.16 -22.52
CA GLU A 251 -6.98 11.26 -22.38
C GLU A 251 -8.22 10.98 -23.22
N ILE A 252 -9.38 11.13 -22.61
CA ILE A 252 -10.67 10.99 -23.28
C ILE A 252 -11.63 12.11 -22.87
N GLU A 253 -12.59 12.39 -23.75
CA GLU A 253 -13.73 13.25 -23.40
C GLU A 253 -14.90 12.38 -22.97
N ILE A 254 -15.52 12.76 -21.85
CA ILE A 254 -16.67 12.08 -21.27
C ILE A 254 -17.80 13.06 -21.02
N GLU A 255 -19.02 12.62 -21.19
CA GLU A 255 -20.23 13.28 -20.72
C GLU A 255 -20.64 12.68 -19.36
N VAL A 256 -21.02 13.53 -18.42
CA VAL A 256 -21.44 13.14 -17.07
C VAL A 256 -22.93 12.87 -17.00
#